data_78374907fbff72d0aa0b4d7af2a9b3c4
#
_entry.id   78374907fbff72d0aa0b4d7af2a9b3c4
#
_cell.length_a   1.000
_cell.length_b   1.000
_cell.length_c   1.000
_cell.angle_alpha   90.00
_cell.angle_beta   90.00
_cell.angle_gamma   90.00
#
_symmetry.space_group_name_H-M   'P 1'
#
loop_
_entity.id
_entity.type
_entity.pdbx_description
1 polymer ?
#
loop_
_entity_poly.entity_id
_entity_poly.type
_entity_poly.pdbx_seq_one_letter_code
_entity_poly.pdbx_strand_id
1 'polypeptide(L)'
;MNETILVVDDEQEIADLVAVYLKNEGYRVQLCGTAAAALACIVTNKPDLAILDVMLPDMDGFSLCRRIRQQHLFPIVMLTARVEDMDKITGLTLG
;
A
#
# COMPACT_ATOMS: atom_id res chain seq x y z
N MET A 1 13.04 -0.30 -13.24
CA MET A 1 12.94 -1.40 -14.08
C MET A 1 11.92 -2.37 -13.65
N ASN A 2 12.01 -3.44 -13.04
CA ASN A 2 10.92 -4.37 -12.78
C ASN A 2 10.59 -4.44 -11.30
N GLU A 3 10.68 -3.30 -10.65
CA GLU A 3 10.31 -3.23 -9.25
C GLU A 3 8.83 -3.58 -9.07
N THR A 4 8.53 -4.24 -7.97
CA THR A 4 7.19 -4.64 -7.61
C THR A 4 6.65 -3.72 -6.54
N ILE A 5 5.47 -3.18 -6.77
CA ILE A 5 4.79 -2.31 -5.81
C ILE A 5 3.53 -3.02 -5.34
N LEU A 6 3.41 -3.16 -4.03
CA LEU A 6 2.22 -3.71 -3.41
C LEU A 6 1.26 -2.57 -3.10
N VAL A 7 0.03 -2.67 -3.55
CA VAL A 7 -1.01 -1.68 -3.27
C VAL A 7 -2.09 -2.35 -2.44
N VAL A 8 -2.33 -1.83 -1.25
CA VAL A 8 -3.32 -2.39 -0.33
C VAL A 8 -4.42 -1.35 -0.13
N ASP A 9 -5.58 -1.61 -0.73
CA ASP A 9 -6.70 -0.70 -0.69
C ASP A 9 -7.96 -1.53 -0.96
N ASP A 10 -8.98 -1.38 -0.10
CA ASP A 10 -10.21 -2.13 -0.27
C ASP A 10 -11.16 -1.50 -1.29
N GLU A 11 -10.88 -0.28 -1.73
CA GLU A 11 -11.66 0.36 -2.78
C GLU A 11 -11.08 0.00 -4.13
N GLN A 12 -11.75 -0.90 -4.84
CA GLN A 12 -11.24 -1.47 -6.09
C GLN A 12 -10.96 -0.39 -7.13
N GLU A 13 -11.81 0.62 -7.21
CA GLU A 13 -11.63 1.66 -8.21
C GLU A 13 -10.35 2.46 -7.99
N ILE A 14 -10.05 2.77 -6.73
CA ILE A 14 -8.83 3.50 -6.39
C ILE A 14 -7.62 2.62 -6.64
N ALA A 15 -7.69 1.36 -6.22
CA ALA A 15 -6.60 0.43 -6.43
C ALA A 15 -6.29 0.26 -7.92
N ASP A 16 -7.33 0.12 -8.74
CA ASP A 16 -7.15 -0.04 -10.18
C ASP A 16 -6.53 1.20 -10.80
N LEU A 17 -6.96 2.39 -10.37
CA LEU A 17 -6.41 3.62 -10.90
C LEU A 17 -4.93 3.76 -10.57
N VAL A 18 -4.56 3.49 -9.32
CA VAL A 18 -3.17 3.53 -8.89
C VAL A 18 -2.35 2.52 -9.70
N ALA A 19 -2.91 1.32 -9.89
CA ALA A 19 -2.23 0.27 -10.65
C ALA A 19 -1.94 0.69 -12.08
N VAL A 20 -2.89 1.36 -12.72
CA VAL A 20 -2.71 1.85 -14.10
C VAL A 20 -1.53 2.82 -14.17
N TYR A 21 -1.48 3.78 -13.26
CA TYR A 21 -0.39 4.74 -13.22
C TYR A 21 0.96 4.05 -13.03
N LEU A 22 1.01 3.12 -12.08
CA LEU A 22 2.28 2.45 -11.78
C LEU A 22 2.74 1.55 -12.93
N LYS A 23 1.81 0.85 -13.54
CA LYS A 23 2.16 -0.01 -14.69
C LYS A 23 2.65 0.83 -15.87
N ASN A 24 2.08 1.99 -16.07
CA ASN A 24 2.54 2.89 -17.13
C ASN A 24 3.95 3.39 -16.89
N GLU A 25 4.39 3.41 -15.63
CA GLU A 25 5.75 3.80 -15.28
C GLU A 25 6.72 2.62 -15.27
N GLY A 26 6.25 1.43 -15.64
CA GLY A 26 7.10 0.26 -15.76
C GLY A 26 7.17 -0.62 -14.53
N TYR A 27 6.34 -0.38 -13.54
CA TYR A 27 6.34 -1.21 -12.32
C TYR A 27 5.43 -2.41 -12.45
N ARG A 28 5.78 -3.47 -11.73
CA ARG A 28 4.84 -4.56 -11.49
C ARG A 28 3.98 -4.18 -10.30
N VAL A 29 2.71 -4.54 -10.33
CA VAL A 29 1.77 -4.16 -9.28
C VAL A 29 1.05 -5.39 -8.75
N GLN A 30 1.00 -5.50 -7.43
CA GLN A 30 0.20 -6.49 -6.74
C GLN A 30 -0.87 -5.77 -5.94
N LEU A 31 -2.11 -6.19 -6.10
CA LEU A 31 -3.25 -5.55 -5.44
C LEU A 31 -3.79 -6.47 -4.35
N CYS A 32 -3.99 -5.91 -3.17
CA CYS A 32 -4.62 -6.62 -2.05
C CYS A 32 -5.70 -5.74 -1.45
N GLY A 33 -6.82 -6.35 -1.08
CA GLY A 33 -7.93 -5.59 -0.51
C GLY A 33 -8.00 -5.60 1.01
N THR A 34 -7.16 -6.40 1.66
CA THR A 34 -7.16 -6.52 3.12
C THR A 34 -5.74 -6.60 3.63
N ALA A 35 -5.57 -6.31 4.92
CA ALA A 35 -4.26 -6.43 5.55
C ALA A 35 -3.80 -7.89 5.58
N ALA A 36 -4.71 -8.83 5.82
CA ALA A 36 -4.36 -10.24 5.86
C ALA A 36 -3.81 -10.70 4.51
N ALA A 37 -4.45 -10.30 3.42
CA ALA A 37 -3.99 -10.64 2.08
C ALA A 37 -2.61 -10.03 1.81
N ALA A 38 -2.41 -8.80 2.26
CA ALA A 38 -1.13 -8.11 2.08
C ALA A 38 -0.01 -8.84 2.81
N LEU A 39 -0.24 -9.23 4.05
CA LEU A 39 0.78 -9.95 4.82
C LEU A 39 1.14 -11.28 4.17
N ALA A 40 0.15 -12.00 3.68
CA ALA A 40 0.40 -13.26 2.97
C ALA A 40 1.19 -13.03 1.68
N CYS A 41 0.86 -11.98 0.96
CA CYS A 41 1.53 -11.63 -0.28
C CYS A 41 3.01 -11.32 -0.04
N ILE A 42 3.30 -10.57 1.01
CA ILE A 42 4.67 -10.16 1.34
C ILE A 42 5.55 -11.38 1.63
N VAL A 43 4.99 -12.38 2.31
CA VAL A 43 5.73 -13.60 2.62
C VAL A 43 6.14 -14.34 1.35
N THR A 44 5.22 -14.40 0.39
CA THR A 44 5.44 -15.13 -0.86
C THR A 44 6.29 -14.35 -1.84
N ASN A 45 6.10 -13.04 -1.89
CA ASN A 45 6.69 -12.21 -2.94
C ASN A 45 6.92 -10.81 -2.39
N LYS A 46 8.07 -10.62 -1.74
CA LYS A 46 8.40 -9.36 -1.10
C LYS A 46 8.45 -8.22 -2.11
N PRO A 47 7.69 -7.14 -1.87
CA PRO A 47 7.70 -6.00 -2.78
C PRO A 47 8.92 -5.11 -2.55
N ASP A 48 9.16 -4.22 -3.51
CA ASP A 48 10.19 -3.20 -3.37
C ASP A 48 9.65 -1.95 -2.67
N LEU A 49 8.34 -1.76 -2.72
CA LEU A 49 7.66 -0.64 -2.08
C LEU A 49 6.20 -1.04 -1.86
N ALA A 50 5.60 -0.56 -0.80
CA ALA A 50 4.17 -0.79 -0.55
C ALA A 50 3.44 0.53 -0.39
N ILE A 51 2.23 0.59 -0.94
CA ILE A 51 1.31 1.71 -0.75
C ILE A 51 0.13 1.15 0.04
N LEU A 52 -0.10 1.70 1.23
CA LEU A 52 -1.13 1.21 2.15
C LEU A 52 -2.20 2.25 2.36
N ASP A 53 -3.46 1.85 2.21
CA ASP A 53 -4.57 2.68 2.61
C ASP A 53 -4.62 2.74 4.14
N VAL A 54 -4.96 3.91 4.67
CA VAL A 54 -5.09 4.10 6.10
C VAL A 54 -6.26 3.28 6.66
N MET A 55 -7.34 3.15 5.91
CA MET A 55 -8.55 2.47 6.38
C MET A 55 -8.79 1.19 5.59
N LEU A 56 -8.46 0.06 6.22
CA LEU A 56 -8.70 -1.25 5.65
C LEU A 56 -9.79 -1.95 6.46
N PRO A 57 -10.48 -2.96 5.90
CA PRO A 57 -11.60 -3.58 6.59
C PRO A 57 -11.20 -4.38 7.83
N ASP A 58 -10.01 -4.95 7.84
CA ASP A 58 -9.59 -5.85 8.92
C ASP A 58 -8.52 -5.26 9.83
N MET A 59 -7.90 -4.13 9.46
CA MET A 59 -6.85 -3.53 10.26
C MET A 59 -6.58 -2.14 9.70
N ASP A 60 -6.29 -1.15 10.55
CA ASP A 60 -5.91 0.14 10.01
C ASP A 60 -4.51 0.07 9.39
N GLY A 61 -4.25 0.95 8.44
CA GLY A 61 -3.01 0.91 7.66
C GLY A 61 -1.77 1.16 8.49
N PHE A 62 -1.87 1.97 9.55
CA PHE A 62 -0.72 2.22 10.41
C PHE A 62 -0.35 0.97 11.22
N SER A 63 -1.34 0.22 11.68
CA SER A 63 -1.10 -1.05 12.35
C SER A 63 -0.46 -2.06 11.40
N LEU A 64 -0.93 -2.12 10.19
CA LEU A 64 -0.34 -2.97 9.16
C LEU A 64 1.12 -2.58 8.90
N CYS A 65 1.38 -1.29 8.80
CA CYS A 65 2.74 -0.79 8.61
C CYS A 65 3.66 -1.26 9.73
N ARG A 66 3.21 -1.15 10.97
CA ARG A 66 4.01 -1.61 12.11
C ARG A 66 4.28 -3.12 12.05
N ARG A 67 3.27 -3.91 11.65
CA ARG A 67 3.44 -5.35 11.49
C ARG A 67 4.50 -5.66 10.43
N ILE A 68 4.44 -4.98 9.30
CA ILE A 68 5.42 -5.17 8.24
C ILE A 68 6.82 -4.79 8.73
N ARG A 69 6.94 -3.70 9.45
CA ARG A 69 8.23 -3.21 9.93
C ARG A 69 8.92 -4.14 10.91
N GLN A 70 8.20 -5.06 11.51
CA GLN A 70 8.83 -6.05 12.39
C GLN A 70 9.78 -6.97 11.64
N GLN A 71 9.60 -7.14 10.34
CA GLN A 71 10.38 -8.10 9.57
C GLN A 71 10.93 -7.55 8.26
N HIS A 72 10.52 -6.36 7.85
CA HIS A 72 10.88 -5.83 6.52
C HIS A 72 11.20 -4.35 6.59
N LEU A 73 12.10 -3.92 5.69
CA LEU A 73 12.56 -2.53 5.66
C LEU A 73 12.24 -1.81 4.35
N PHE A 74 11.51 -2.45 3.42
CA PHE A 74 11.18 -1.76 2.18
C PHE A 74 10.32 -0.50 2.47
N PRO A 75 10.40 0.51 1.59
CA PRO A 75 9.64 1.74 1.82
C PRO A 75 8.13 1.50 1.82
N ILE A 76 7.44 2.22 2.70
CA ILE A 76 5.98 2.16 2.79
C ILE A 76 5.45 3.58 2.69
N VAL A 77 4.47 3.78 1.82
CA VAL A 77 3.79 5.05 1.64
C VAL A 77 2.35 4.88 2.08
N MET A 78 1.92 5.75 2.98
CA MET A 78 0.53 5.71 3.44
C MET A 78 -0.32 6.60 2.54
N LEU A 79 -1.45 6.07 2.11
CA LEU A 79 -2.36 6.78 1.21
C LEU A 79 -3.70 6.96 1.91
N THR A 80 -4.23 8.18 1.87
CA THR A 80 -5.58 8.43 2.37
C THR A 80 -6.37 9.20 1.33
N ALA A 81 -7.64 8.81 1.20
CA ALA A 81 -8.58 9.53 0.34
C ALA A 81 -9.37 10.60 1.09
N ARG A 82 -9.11 10.76 2.38
CA ARG A 82 -9.86 11.71 3.20
C ARG A 82 -9.24 13.09 3.08
N VAL A 83 -10.06 14.04 2.66
CA VAL A 83 -9.57 15.38 2.36
C VAL A 83 -8.96 16.05 3.58
N GLU A 84 -9.61 15.92 4.73
CA GLU A 84 -9.09 16.55 5.94
C GLU A 84 -7.75 15.97 6.38
N ASP A 85 -7.53 14.70 6.11
CA ASP A 85 -6.25 14.08 6.42
C ASP A 85 -5.17 14.56 5.46
N MET A 86 -5.53 14.75 4.21
CA MET A 86 -4.60 15.23 3.19
C MET A 86 -4.11 16.63 3.51
N ASP A 87 -4.96 17.46 4.08
CA ASP A 87 -4.58 18.80 4.48
C ASP A 87 -3.49 18.79 5.54
N LYS A 88 -3.50 17.81 6.40
CA LYS A 88 -2.58 17.77 7.53
C LYS A 88 -1.25 17.13 7.19
N ILE A 89 -1.27 16.07 6.39
CA ILE A 89 -0.08 15.26 6.15
C ILE A 89 0.23 15.14 4.68
N THR A 90 -0.38 15.97 3.88
CA THR A 90 -0.24 15.94 2.43
C THR A 90 -0.61 14.58 1.82
N GLY A 91 -1.30 13.76 2.57
CA GLY A 91 -1.76 12.45 2.11
C GLY A 91 -0.72 11.36 2.09
N LEU A 92 0.52 11.67 2.44
CA LEU A 92 1.62 10.71 2.36
C LEU A 92 2.42 10.69 3.65
N THR A 93 2.73 9.51 4.10
CA THR A 93 3.63 9.31 5.23
C THR A 93 4.50 8.10 4.94
N LEU A 94 5.81 8.27 5.06
CA LEU A 94 6.74 7.16 4.86
C LEU A 94 6.87 6.37 6.15
N GLY A 95 6.61 5.09 6.07
CA GLY A 95 6.62 4.22 7.24
C GLY A 95 7.92 3.52 7.55
#